data_3d9482bac33b2348cfc8a2ee5224d774
#
_entry.id   3d9482bac33b2348cfc8a2ee5224d774
#
_cell.length_a   1.000
_cell.length_b   1.000
_cell.length_c   1.000
_cell.angle_alpha   90.00
_cell.angle_beta   90.00
_cell.angle_gamma   90.00
#
_symmetry.space_group_name_H-M   'P 1'
#
loop_
_entity.id
_entity.type
_entity.pdbx_description
1 polymer ?
#
loop_
_entity_poly.entity_id
_entity_poly.type
_entity_poly.pdbx_seq_one_letter_code
_entity_poly.pdbx_strand_id
1 'polypeptide(L)'
;MKKYFLPSVVLIISFLLVLNSSFTTADNKFKGEYYQLTIYHIKNAEQIAVTNAYLKSTYLPALHKMGLKNIGVFNSIDNDTAVDKKIYLLIPFSSLQKYEAFTNALTAGTLLQNDTSAYSNAAFNKMPFERVETALLKAFPDMLKLKTPALTAPKADRIYELRSYEGPTEKLYRQKVKMFNEGGEVGLFNRLKFNAVFYSEVIAGAHMPNLIYMTTFNNQKERDEHWKNFGSDSTWKRISVMPEYLNTVSKSDIFFLRPTDFSDY
;
A
#
# COMPACT_ATOMS: atom_id res chain seq x y z
N MET A 1 -32.56 77.48 18.23
CA MET A 1 -32.04 76.26 18.99
C MET A 1 -31.76 75.17 18.04
N LYS A 2 -30.49 74.98 17.66
CA LYS A 2 -30.01 73.91 16.74
C LYS A 2 -29.65 72.70 17.58
N LYS A 3 -30.25 71.56 17.33
CA LYS A 3 -29.81 70.27 17.89
C LYS A 3 -29.07 69.48 16.85
N TYR A 4 -27.85 69.07 17.23
CA TYR A 4 -26.92 68.28 16.44
C TYR A 4 -27.37 66.82 16.33
N PHE A 5 -27.37 66.31 15.11
CA PHE A 5 -27.52 64.90 14.80
C PHE A 5 -26.27 64.49 14.03
N LEU A 6 -25.41 63.71 14.65
CA LEU A 6 -24.41 62.80 14.12
C LEU A 6 -23.58 62.33 15.34
N PRO A 7 -23.15 61.07 15.52
CA PRO A 7 -22.70 60.15 14.48
C PRO A 7 -23.08 58.66 14.83
N SER A 8 -23.80 58.04 13.97
CA SER A 8 -24.01 56.58 14.11
C SER A 8 -23.62 55.79 12.85
N VAL A 9 -23.04 56.44 11.83
CA VAL A 9 -22.73 55.77 10.56
C VAL A 9 -21.29 55.27 10.44
N VAL A 10 -20.40 55.74 11.32
CA VAL A 10 -18.94 55.42 11.20
C VAL A 10 -18.57 54.06 11.85
N LEU A 11 -19.40 53.48 12.70
CA LEU A 11 -19.06 52.25 13.44
C LEU A 11 -19.44 50.94 12.68
N ILE A 12 -20.23 51.01 11.61
CA ILE A 12 -20.69 49.81 10.85
C ILE A 12 -19.70 49.42 9.75
N ILE A 13 -18.88 50.34 9.25
CA ILE A 13 -17.91 50.08 8.20
C ILE A 13 -16.64 49.37 8.71
N SER A 14 -16.29 49.52 9.97
CA SER A 14 -15.09 48.86 10.55
C SER A 14 -15.29 47.38 10.88
N PHE A 15 -16.52 46.89 10.95
CA PHE A 15 -16.82 45.47 11.32
C PHE A 15 -16.94 44.53 10.10
N LEU A 16 -17.03 45.08 8.89
CA LEU A 16 -17.14 44.29 7.64
C LEU A 16 -15.80 43.99 6.99
N LEU A 17 -14.68 44.52 7.50
CA LEU A 17 -13.32 44.30 6.97
C LEU A 17 -12.52 43.19 7.67
N VAL A 18 -13.07 42.53 8.69
CA VAL A 18 -12.35 41.48 9.45
C VAL A 18 -12.77 40.08 9.06
N LEU A 19 -13.77 39.88 8.18
CA LEU A 19 -14.29 38.54 7.80
C LEU A 19 -13.77 37.98 6.50
N ASN A 20 -12.75 38.62 5.88
CA ASN A 20 -12.05 38.07 4.70
C ASN A 20 -10.61 37.67 5.01
N SER A 21 -10.32 37.16 6.19
CA SER A 21 -9.19 36.25 6.34
C SER A 21 -9.59 34.92 5.69
N SER A 22 -9.44 34.83 4.38
CA SER A 22 -9.36 33.57 3.67
C SER A 22 -8.26 32.78 4.38
N PHE A 23 -8.64 31.81 5.22
CA PHE A 23 -7.76 30.72 5.55
C PHE A 23 -7.39 30.04 4.23
N THR A 24 -6.40 30.55 3.55
CA THR A 24 -5.66 29.75 2.58
C THR A 24 -4.95 28.70 3.42
N THR A 25 -5.67 27.63 3.76
CA THR A 25 -5.00 26.38 4.06
C THR A 25 -4.14 26.12 2.84
N ALA A 26 -2.83 26.28 2.99
CA ALA A 26 -1.90 25.78 1.99
C ALA A 26 -2.31 24.33 1.79
N ASP A 27 -2.87 24.03 0.61
CA ASP A 27 -3.33 22.70 0.24
C ASP A 27 -2.04 21.86 0.10
N ASN A 28 -1.54 21.40 1.25
CA ASN A 28 -0.32 20.62 1.35
C ASN A 28 -0.64 19.21 0.86
N LYS A 29 -1.07 19.17 -0.43
CA LYS A 29 -1.49 17.96 -1.11
C LYS A 29 -0.37 16.93 -1.00
N PHE A 30 -0.66 15.81 -0.41
CA PHE A 30 0.27 14.70 -0.34
C PHE A 30 0.78 14.34 -1.73
N LYS A 31 2.10 14.32 -1.90
CA LYS A 31 2.78 14.12 -3.20
C LYS A 31 3.18 12.66 -3.45
N GLY A 32 2.88 11.77 -2.52
CA GLY A 32 3.19 10.35 -2.63
C GLY A 32 2.08 9.56 -3.32
N GLU A 33 2.40 8.31 -3.57
CA GLU A 33 1.48 7.34 -4.16
C GLU A 33 0.57 6.70 -3.11
N TYR A 34 -0.51 6.14 -3.60
CA TYR A 34 -1.39 5.23 -2.88
C TYR A 34 -1.32 3.86 -3.54
N TYR A 35 -1.51 2.81 -2.77
CA TYR A 35 -1.48 1.45 -3.29
C TYR A 35 -2.77 0.73 -2.91
N GLN A 36 -3.35 0.00 -3.84
CA GLN A 36 -4.31 -1.04 -3.50
C GLN A 36 -3.56 -2.37 -3.40
N LEU A 37 -3.62 -3.00 -2.25
CA LEU A 37 -3.20 -4.37 -2.04
C LEU A 37 -4.45 -5.24 -1.96
N THR A 38 -4.61 -6.16 -2.91
CA THR A 38 -5.70 -7.12 -2.94
C THR A 38 -5.16 -8.52 -2.69
N ILE A 39 -5.81 -9.27 -1.81
CA ILE A 39 -5.46 -10.65 -1.46
C ILE A 39 -6.65 -11.53 -1.85
N TYR A 40 -6.41 -12.46 -2.77
CA TYR A 40 -7.37 -13.51 -3.10
C TYR A 40 -7.09 -14.72 -2.21
N HIS A 41 -8.10 -15.17 -1.49
CA HIS A 41 -8.10 -16.40 -0.71
C HIS A 41 -8.59 -17.53 -1.60
N ILE A 42 -7.80 -18.56 -1.71
CA ILE A 42 -7.92 -19.63 -2.71
C ILE A 42 -7.89 -20.99 -2.00
N LYS A 43 -8.81 -21.87 -2.36
CA LYS A 43 -8.92 -23.20 -1.74
C LYS A 43 -8.08 -24.26 -2.46
N ASN A 44 -7.97 -24.19 -3.80
CA ASN A 44 -7.38 -25.25 -4.60
C ASN A 44 -6.63 -24.74 -5.84
N ALA A 45 -5.94 -25.63 -6.53
CA ALA A 45 -5.16 -25.32 -7.72
C ALA A 45 -6.01 -24.84 -8.92
N GLU A 46 -7.27 -25.31 -9.05
CA GLU A 46 -8.18 -24.85 -10.11
C GLU A 46 -8.50 -23.36 -9.95
N GLN A 47 -8.82 -22.94 -8.72
CA GLN A 47 -9.06 -21.51 -8.41
C GLN A 47 -7.79 -20.68 -8.67
N ILE A 48 -6.58 -21.16 -8.33
CA ILE A 48 -5.32 -20.48 -8.66
C ILE A 48 -5.20 -20.29 -10.18
N ALA A 49 -5.44 -21.35 -10.94
CA ALA A 49 -5.31 -21.32 -12.39
C ALA A 49 -6.31 -20.35 -13.04
N VAL A 50 -7.58 -20.40 -12.65
CA VAL A 50 -8.63 -19.50 -13.16
C VAL A 50 -8.34 -18.05 -12.81
N THR A 51 -7.97 -17.76 -11.54
CA THR A 51 -7.68 -16.40 -11.10
C THR A 51 -6.43 -15.85 -11.78
N ASN A 52 -5.35 -16.62 -11.88
CA ASN A 52 -4.13 -16.19 -12.59
C ASN A 52 -4.39 -15.98 -14.09
N ALA A 53 -5.19 -16.84 -14.75
CA ALA A 53 -5.56 -16.66 -16.16
C ALA A 53 -6.35 -15.36 -16.38
N TYR A 54 -7.31 -15.06 -15.51
CA TYR A 54 -8.06 -13.81 -15.53
C TYR A 54 -7.13 -12.60 -15.32
N LEU A 55 -6.29 -12.62 -14.29
CA LEU A 55 -5.35 -11.52 -14.00
C LEU A 55 -4.42 -11.29 -15.19
N LYS A 56 -3.86 -12.36 -15.79
CA LYS A 56 -2.95 -12.30 -16.94
C LYS A 56 -3.62 -11.75 -18.21
N SER A 57 -4.78 -12.30 -18.57
CA SER A 57 -5.33 -12.12 -19.91
C SER A 57 -6.43 -11.05 -20.01
N THR A 58 -7.00 -10.65 -18.87
CA THR A 58 -8.14 -9.71 -18.81
C THR A 58 -7.83 -8.51 -17.96
N TYR A 59 -7.50 -8.70 -16.68
CA TYR A 59 -7.46 -7.61 -15.72
C TYR A 59 -6.23 -6.71 -15.89
N LEU A 60 -5.02 -7.27 -15.94
CA LEU A 60 -3.79 -6.49 -16.14
C LEU A 60 -3.79 -5.70 -17.46
N PRO A 61 -4.15 -6.29 -18.62
CA PRO A 61 -4.29 -5.52 -19.86
C PRO A 61 -5.27 -4.34 -19.75
N ALA A 62 -6.41 -4.51 -19.04
CA ALA A 62 -7.37 -3.45 -18.80
C ALA A 62 -6.79 -2.34 -17.91
N LEU A 63 -6.06 -2.69 -16.84
CA LEU A 63 -5.37 -1.73 -15.98
C LEU A 63 -4.29 -0.96 -16.74
N HIS A 64 -3.47 -1.63 -17.54
CA HIS A 64 -2.46 -0.98 -18.40
C HIS A 64 -3.09 -0.01 -19.39
N LYS A 65 -4.24 -0.39 -19.99
CA LYS A 65 -5.01 0.51 -20.88
C LYS A 65 -5.52 1.77 -20.18
N MET A 66 -5.80 1.70 -18.87
CA MET A 66 -6.10 2.88 -18.04
C MET A 66 -4.86 3.72 -17.72
N GLY A 67 -3.66 3.30 -18.14
CA GLY A 67 -2.39 3.98 -17.87
C GLY A 67 -1.77 3.63 -16.51
N LEU A 68 -2.30 2.63 -15.79
CA LEU A 68 -1.68 2.09 -14.58
C LEU A 68 -0.46 1.23 -14.97
N LYS A 69 0.62 1.33 -14.21
CA LYS A 69 1.89 0.65 -14.48
C LYS A 69 2.48 0.10 -13.18
N ASN A 70 3.49 -0.74 -13.29
CA ASN A 70 4.16 -1.37 -12.15
C ASN A 70 3.15 -2.15 -11.28
N ILE A 71 2.33 -2.96 -11.92
CA ILE A 71 1.32 -3.77 -11.25
C ILE A 71 1.96 -5.10 -10.85
N GLY A 72 1.98 -5.36 -9.54
CA GLY A 72 2.53 -6.60 -8.99
C GLY A 72 1.48 -7.69 -8.88
N VAL A 73 1.74 -8.86 -9.46
CA VAL A 73 0.95 -10.08 -9.20
C VAL A 73 1.88 -11.15 -8.65
N PHE A 74 1.54 -11.66 -7.48
CA PHE A 74 2.40 -12.60 -6.76
C PHE A 74 1.59 -13.79 -6.25
N ASN A 75 2.18 -14.97 -6.30
CA ASN A 75 1.69 -16.15 -5.59
C ASN A 75 2.45 -16.30 -4.27
N SER A 76 1.76 -16.75 -3.21
CA SER A 76 2.44 -17.16 -1.99
C SER A 76 3.32 -18.38 -2.25
N ILE A 77 4.53 -18.41 -1.66
CA ILE A 77 5.49 -19.52 -1.86
C ILE A 77 4.97 -20.83 -1.27
N ASP A 78 4.16 -20.73 -0.21
CA ASP A 78 3.57 -21.87 0.49
C ASP A 78 2.27 -22.41 -0.13
N ASN A 79 1.83 -21.88 -1.26
CA ASN A 79 0.56 -22.27 -1.90
C ASN A 79 0.41 -23.77 -2.19
N ASP A 80 1.52 -24.50 -2.32
CA ASP A 80 1.45 -25.95 -2.55
C ASP A 80 0.93 -26.71 -1.31
N THR A 81 1.24 -26.23 -0.11
CA THR A 81 0.92 -26.88 1.17
C THR A 81 -0.11 -26.14 2.01
N ALA A 82 -0.30 -24.84 1.80
CA ALA A 82 -1.23 -24.02 2.57
C ALA A 82 -2.69 -24.47 2.35
N VAL A 83 -3.46 -24.46 3.43
CA VAL A 83 -4.93 -24.65 3.39
C VAL A 83 -5.60 -23.44 2.73
N ASP A 84 -5.19 -22.24 3.14
CA ASP A 84 -5.61 -20.97 2.58
C ASP A 84 -4.49 -20.46 1.65
N LYS A 85 -4.62 -20.78 0.38
CA LYS A 85 -3.68 -20.35 -0.68
C LYS A 85 -3.96 -18.90 -1.04
N LYS A 86 -2.92 -18.16 -1.45
CA LYS A 86 -3.08 -16.72 -1.69
C LYS A 86 -2.44 -16.24 -2.99
N ILE A 87 -3.16 -15.34 -3.66
CA ILE A 87 -2.65 -14.52 -4.75
C ILE A 87 -2.72 -13.06 -4.30
N TYR A 88 -1.63 -12.32 -4.46
CA TYR A 88 -1.53 -10.92 -4.10
C TYR A 88 -1.46 -10.06 -5.36
N LEU A 89 -2.24 -8.97 -5.37
CA LEU A 89 -2.24 -7.99 -6.44
C LEU A 89 -1.97 -6.61 -5.85
N LEU A 90 -0.90 -5.95 -6.32
CA LEU A 90 -0.49 -4.61 -5.91
C LEU A 90 -0.68 -3.64 -7.08
N ILE A 91 -1.50 -2.61 -6.88
CA ILE A 91 -1.78 -1.59 -7.91
C ILE A 91 -1.42 -0.23 -7.36
N PRO A 92 -0.44 0.50 -7.94
CA PRO A 92 -0.09 1.85 -7.53
C PRO A 92 -0.97 2.91 -8.21
N PHE A 93 -1.30 3.96 -7.46
CA PHE A 93 -2.04 5.13 -7.92
C PHE A 93 -1.28 6.40 -7.55
N SER A 94 -1.12 7.31 -8.49
CA SER A 94 -0.44 8.59 -8.25
C SER A 94 -1.24 9.56 -7.37
N SER A 95 -2.53 9.30 -7.11
CA SER A 95 -3.40 10.09 -6.23
C SER A 95 -4.68 9.35 -5.88
N LEU A 96 -5.39 9.80 -4.83
CA LEU A 96 -6.73 9.29 -4.51
C LEU A 96 -7.75 9.51 -5.64
N GLN A 97 -7.64 10.60 -6.41
CA GLN A 97 -8.53 10.82 -7.56
C GLN A 97 -8.32 9.76 -8.65
N LYS A 98 -7.09 9.27 -8.83
CA LYS A 98 -6.82 8.15 -9.75
C LYS A 98 -7.38 6.83 -9.23
N TYR A 99 -7.30 6.60 -7.93
CA TYR A 99 -7.94 5.46 -7.28
C TYR A 99 -9.47 5.52 -7.43
N GLU A 100 -10.09 6.68 -7.18
CA GLU A 100 -11.53 6.89 -7.36
C GLU A 100 -11.96 6.66 -8.82
N ALA A 101 -11.22 7.20 -9.78
CA ALA A 101 -11.52 6.98 -11.21
C ALA A 101 -11.46 5.48 -11.58
N PHE A 102 -10.49 4.75 -11.02
CA PHE A 102 -10.39 3.30 -11.20
C PHE A 102 -11.60 2.58 -10.58
N THR A 103 -11.96 2.87 -9.33
CA THR A 103 -13.09 2.21 -8.65
C THR A 103 -14.42 2.51 -9.36
N ASN A 104 -14.61 3.74 -9.84
CA ASN A 104 -15.79 4.12 -10.64
C ASN A 104 -15.86 3.35 -11.96
N ALA A 105 -14.75 3.20 -12.68
CA ALA A 105 -14.69 2.41 -13.92
C ALA A 105 -14.98 0.92 -13.68
N LEU A 106 -14.50 0.38 -12.56
CA LEU A 106 -14.77 -1.01 -12.16
C LEU A 106 -16.26 -1.20 -11.81
N THR A 107 -16.82 -0.33 -10.97
CA THR A 107 -18.24 -0.39 -10.55
C THR A 107 -19.21 -0.18 -11.71
N ALA A 108 -18.91 0.74 -12.63
CA ALA A 108 -19.72 0.96 -13.84
C ALA A 108 -19.58 -0.17 -14.88
N GLY A 109 -18.70 -1.15 -14.66
CA GLY A 109 -18.41 -2.21 -15.61
C GLY A 109 -17.64 -1.77 -16.86
N THR A 110 -17.26 -0.49 -16.96
CA THR A 110 -16.60 0.05 -18.16
C THR A 110 -15.18 -0.46 -18.34
N LEU A 111 -14.51 -0.82 -17.24
CA LEU A 111 -13.17 -1.40 -17.26
C LEU A 111 -13.13 -2.79 -17.92
N LEU A 112 -14.18 -3.58 -17.73
CA LEU A 112 -14.26 -4.99 -18.10
C LEU A 112 -15.46 -5.30 -19.01
N GLN A 113 -15.89 -4.35 -19.85
CA GLN A 113 -17.13 -4.43 -20.67
C GLN A 113 -17.23 -5.70 -21.52
N ASN A 114 -16.10 -6.25 -21.97
CA ASN A 114 -16.08 -7.41 -22.86
C ASN A 114 -15.45 -8.65 -22.18
N ASP A 115 -15.51 -8.70 -20.85
CA ASP A 115 -14.93 -9.81 -20.11
C ASP A 115 -15.79 -11.08 -20.26
N THR A 116 -15.24 -12.07 -20.97
CA THR A 116 -15.82 -13.40 -21.15
C THR A 116 -15.05 -14.48 -20.42
N SER A 117 -14.17 -14.08 -19.47
CA SER A 117 -13.32 -15.03 -18.74
C SER A 117 -14.13 -16.02 -17.91
N ALA A 118 -13.56 -17.19 -17.67
CA ALA A 118 -14.13 -18.18 -16.75
C ALA A 118 -14.23 -17.65 -15.31
N TYR A 119 -13.41 -16.65 -14.96
CA TYR A 119 -13.46 -15.99 -13.66
C TYR A 119 -14.76 -15.17 -13.50
N SER A 120 -15.06 -14.29 -14.44
CA SER A 120 -16.25 -13.38 -14.35
C SER A 120 -17.56 -14.11 -14.64
N ASN A 121 -17.52 -15.20 -15.43
CA ASN A 121 -18.68 -16.00 -15.76
C ASN A 121 -18.79 -17.30 -14.93
N ALA A 122 -18.09 -17.36 -13.80
CA ALA A 122 -18.12 -18.52 -12.93
C ALA A 122 -19.53 -18.76 -12.37
N ALA A 123 -19.97 -20.02 -12.37
CA ALA A 123 -21.22 -20.40 -11.73
C ALA A 123 -21.10 -20.21 -10.19
N PHE A 124 -22.24 -19.93 -9.53
CA PHE A 124 -22.25 -19.65 -8.08
C PHE A 124 -21.64 -20.78 -7.23
N ASN A 125 -21.70 -22.00 -7.71
CA ASN A 125 -21.16 -23.19 -7.04
C ASN A 125 -19.73 -23.57 -7.51
N LYS A 126 -19.12 -22.77 -8.38
CA LYS A 126 -17.74 -22.91 -8.91
C LYS A 126 -16.99 -21.58 -8.81
N MET A 127 -16.94 -21.04 -7.62
CA MET A 127 -16.30 -19.74 -7.37
C MET A 127 -14.82 -19.77 -7.75
N PRO A 128 -14.29 -18.72 -8.40
CA PRO A 128 -12.87 -18.66 -8.80
C PRO A 128 -11.95 -18.31 -7.61
N PHE A 129 -12.47 -17.93 -6.47
CA PHE A 129 -11.80 -17.66 -5.20
C PHE A 129 -12.78 -17.89 -4.03
N GLU A 130 -12.27 -18.01 -2.80
CA GLU A 130 -13.13 -18.09 -1.61
C GLU A 130 -13.52 -16.70 -1.10
N ARG A 131 -12.56 -15.79 -0.98
CA ARG A 131 -12.74 -14.40 -0.53
C ARG A 131 -11.71 -13.50 -1.18
N VAL A 132 -12.02 -12.21 -1.18
CA VAL A 132 -11.09 -11.16 -1.60
C VAL A 132 -11.03 -10.10 -0.51
N GLU A 133 -9.83 -9.80 -0.07
CA GLU A 133 -9.55 -8.69 0.84
C GLU A 133 -8.86 -7.57 0.09
N THR A 134 -9.18 -6.32 0.42
CA THR A 134 -8.54 -5.16 -0.19
C THR A 134 -8.17 -4.16 0.88
N ALA A 135 -6.93 -3.70 0.84
CA ALA A 135 -6.44 -2.60 1.65
C ALA A 135 -6.00 -1.44 0.77
N LEU A 136 -6.38 -0.22 1.17
CA LEU A 136 -5.85 1.02 0.61
C LEU A 136 -4.71 1.53 1.47
N LEU A 137 -3.57 1.71 0.85
CA LEU A 137 -2.31 2.06 1.49
C LEU A 137 -1.88 3.47 1.05
N LYS A 138 -1.18 4.17 1.94
CA LYS A 138 -0.57 5.48 1.66
C LYS A 138 0.94 5.36 1.84
N ALA A 139 1.71 5.76 0.83
CA ALA A 139 3.16 5.72 0.86
C ALA A 139 3.75 6.49 2.05
N PHE A 140 4.85 5.99 2.62
CA PHE A 140 5.60 6.70 3.65
C PHE A 140 6.30 7.95 3.10
N PRO A 141 6.52 8.98 3.94
CA PRO A 141 7.24 10.19 3.53
C PRO A 141 8.63 9.93 2.95
N ASP A 142 9.37 8.98 3.53
CA ASP A 142 10.74 8.65 3.12
C ASP A 142 10.80 7.76 1.86
N MET A 143 9.66 7.29 1.37
CA MET A 143 9.55 6.56 0.11
C MET A 143 8.20 6.85 -0.56
N LEU A 144 8.06 8.03 -1.14
CA LEU A 144 6.81 8.55 -1.71
C LEU A 144 6.31 7.78 -2.94
N LYS A 145 7.18 7.01 -3.59
CA LYS A 145 6.84 6.25 -4.81
C LYS A 145 7.37 4.83 -4.72
N LEU A 146 6.59 3.93 -5.25
CA LEU A 146 6.98 2.56 -5.47
C LEU A 146 8.24 2.46 -6.36
N LYS A 147 9.10 1.49 -6.07
CA LYS A 147 10.29 1.19 -6.89
C LYS A 147 10.21 -0.23 -7.42
N THR A 148 10.47 -0.39 -8.71
CA THR A 148 10.74 -1.72 -9.27
C THR A 148 12.12 -2.17 -8.78
N PRO A 149 12.23 -3.35 -8.12
CA PRO A 149 13.49 -3.78 -7.53
C PRO A 149 14.51 -4.20 -8.61
N ALA A 150 15.77 -3.87 -8.39
CA ALA A 150 16.88 -4.22 -9.27
C ALA A 150 17.38 -5.65 -8.95
N LEU A 151 16.57 -6.66 -9.26
CA LEU A 151 16.93 -8.07 -9.06
C LEU A 151 17.45 -8.69 -10.36
N THR A 152 18.49 -9.51 -10.26
CA THR A 152 19.15 -10.17 -11.40
C THR A 152 18.79 -11.65 -11.54
N ALA A 153 18.32 -12.28 -10.46
CA ALA A 153 17.89 -13.66 -10.51
C ALA A 153 16.65 -13.90 -11.37
N PRO A 154 16.43 -15.09 -11.89
CA PRO A 154 15.16 -15.48 -12.51
C PRO A 154 13.97 -15.24 -11.58
N LYS A 155 12.80 -14.87 -12.12
CA LYS A 155 11.59 -14.61 -11.29
C LYS A 155 11.24 -15.76 -10.33
N ALA A 156 11.47 -17.00 -10.75
CA ALA A 156 11.20 -18.19 -9.95
C ALA A 156 12.04 -18.31 -8.67
N ASP A 157 13.20 -17.68 -8.63
CA ASP A 157 14.12 -17.75 -7.48
C ASP A 157 13.93 -16.56 -6.52
N ARG A 158 13.33 -15.46 -7.02
CA ARG A 158 13.19 -14.21 -6.25
C ARG A 158 12.29 -14.39 -5.05
N ILE A 159 12.63 -13.70 -3.97
CA ILE A 159 11.82 -13.56 -2.76
C ILE A 159 11.30 -12.13 -2.68
N TYR A 160 9.99 -11.98 -2.61
CA TYR A 160 9.29 -10.75 -2.25
C TYR A 160 8.72 -10.95 -0.85
N GLU A 161 9.30 -10.28 0.14
CA GLU A 161 8.90 -10.39 1.53
C GLU A 161 7.94 -9.27 1.89
N LEU A 162 6.65 -9.58 1.98
CA LEU A 162 5.60 -8.68 2.42
C LEU A 162 5.47 -8.79 3.93
N ARG A 163 5.53 -7.66 4.63
CA ARG A 163 5.36 -7.59 6.07
C ARG A 163 4.21 -6.69 6.44
N SER A 164 3.42 -7.13 7.41
CA SER A 164 2.29 -6.42 8.00
C SER A 164 2.50 -6.30 9.50
N TYR A 165 2.53 -5.06 10.03
CA TYR A 165 2.74 -4.79 11.45
C TYR A 165 1.55 -4.06 12.04
N GLU A 166 0.76 -4.78 12.85
CA GLU A 166 -0.40 -4.24 13.57
C GLU A 166 0.06 -3.52 14.83
N GLY A 167 -0.45 -2.31 15.05
CA GLY A 167 -0.19 -1.55 16.28
C GLY A 167 -1.19 -1.88 17.37
N PRO A 168 -0.78 -1.91 18.65
CA PRO A 168 -1.71 -2.18 19.75
C PRO A 168 -2.68 -1.02 20.03
N THR A 169 -2.33 0.20 19.64
CA THR A 169 -3.15 1.42 19.66
C THR A 169 -2.68 2.37 18.57
N GLU A 170 -3.52 3.33 18.17
CA GLU A 170 -3.15 4.36 17.19
C GLU A 170 -1.95 5.19 17.64
N LYS A 171 -1.83 5.46 18.95
CA LYS A 171 -0.69 6.22 19.52
C LYS A 171 0.61 5.46 19.35
N LEU A 172 0.66 4.18 19.72
CA LEU A 172 1.84 3.33 19.60
C LEU A 172 2.16 3.02 18.14
N TYR A 173 1.15 2.77 17.33
CA TYR A 173 1.30 2.62 15.88
C TYR A 173 1.99 3.82 15.23
N ARG A 174 1.57 5.06 15.57
CA ARG A 174 2.23 6.29 15.06
C ARG A 174 3.71 6.36 15.46
N GLN A 175 4.10 5.82 16.63
CA GLN A 175 5.52 5.73 16.99
C GLN A 175 6.26 4.73 16.11
N LYS A 176 5.61 3.61 15.70
CA LYS A 176 6.25 2.68 14.74
C LYS A 176 6.42 3.32 13.37
N VAL A 177 5.42 4.04 12.86
CA VAL A 177 5.54 4.82 11.61
C VAL A 177 6.66 5.86 11.72
N LYS A 178 6.76 6.56 12.86
CA LYS A 178 7.84 7.52 13.16
C LYS A 178 9.21 6.84 13.17
N MET A 179 9.33 5.64 13.75
CA MET A 179 10.56 4.86 13.76
C MET A 179 11.05 4.56 12.33
N PHE A 180 10.13 4.17 11.42
CA PHE A 180 10.46 3.92 10.02
C PHE A 180 11.01 5.16 9.31
N ASN A 181 10.38 6.31 9.49
CA ASN A 181 10.71 7.57 8.81
C ASN A 181 11.78 8.34 9.62
N GLU A 182 11.38 9.13 10.60
CA GLU A 182 12.27 9.99 11.39
C GLU A 182 13.32 9.21 12.20
N GLY A 183 13.00 7.99 12.66
CA GLY A 183 13.96 7.08 13.34
C GLY A 183 15.04 6.53 12.41
N GLY A 184 14.80 6.58 11.08
CA GLY A 184 15.76 6.21 10.05
C GLY A 184 15.77 4.73 9.67
N GLU A 185 14.71 3.95 9.99
CA GLU A 185 14.65 2.52 9.62
C GLU A 185 14.59 2.35 8.09
N VAL A 186 13.86 3.21 7.34
CA VAL A 186 13.87 3.23 5.87
C VAL A 186 15.28 3.50 5.32
N GLY A 187 16.01 4.46 5.92
CA GLY A 187 17.40 4.74 5.57
C GLY A 187 18.33 3.56 5.81
N LEU A 188 18.11 2.82 6.90
CA LEU A 188 18.84 1.59 7.22
C LEU A 188 18.58 0.49 6.18
N PHE A 189 17.32 0.22 5.82
CA PHE A 189 16.98 -0.71 4.75
C PHE A 189 17.64 -0.36 3.42
N ASN A 190 17.63 0.94 3.05
CA ASN A 190 18.26 1.42 1.82
C ASN A 190 19.79 1.18 1.86
N ARG A 191 20.46 1.51 2.96
CA ARG A 191 21.90 1.32 3.14
C ARG A 191 22.31 -0.16 3.10
N LEU A 192 21.47 -1.02 3.66
CA LEU A 192 21.66 -2.47 3.65
C LEU A 192 21.09 -3.15 2.38
N LYS A 193 20.66 -2.38 1.36
CA LYS A 193 20.26 -2.87 0.04
C LYS A 193 19.11 -3.88 0.06
N PHE A 194 18.11 -3.67 0.89
CA PHE A 194 16.91 -4.52 0.96
C PHE A 194 16.00 -4.45 -0.29
N ASN A 195 16.34 -3.61 -1.28
CA ASN A 195 15.59 -3.48 -2.53
C ASN A 195 14.07 -3.33 -2.30
N ALA A 196 13.69 -2.40 -1.44
CA ALA A 196 12.28 -2.22 -1.07
C ALA A 196 11.44 -1.79 -2.28
N VAL A 197 10.25 -2.38 -2.39
CA VAL A 197 9.22 -2.00 -3.36
C VAL A 197 8.43 -0.80 -2.86
N PHE A 198 7.97 -0.85 -1.60
CA PHE A 198 7.23 0.23 -0.95
C PHE A 198 7.27 0.09 0.58
N TYR A 199 7.01 1.21 1.26
CA TYR A 199 6.62 1.29 2.67
C TYR A 199 5.36 2.12 2.76
N SER A 200 4.38 1.71 3.59
CA SER A 200 3.07 2.38 3.61
C SER A 200 2.32 2.22 4.93
N GLU A 201 1.39 3.14 5.16
CA GLU A 201 0.32 3.02 6.16
C GLU A 201 -0.93 2.43 5.52
N VAL A 202 -1.64 1.55 6.22
CA VAL A 202 -3.01 1.16 5.87
C VAL A 202 -3.93 2.29 6.27
N ILE A 203 -4.61 2.92 5.30
CA ILE A 203 -5.57 4.00 5.55
C ILE A 203 -7.02 3.53 5.46
N ALA A 204 -7.27 2.38 4.84
CA ALA A 204 -8.54 1.67 4.86
C ALA A 204 -8.29 0.18 4.60
N GLY A 205 -8.89 -0.70 5.39
CA GLY A 205 -8.72 -2.16 5.25
C GLY A 205 -8.91 -2.88 6.59
N ALA A 206 -8.56 -4.16 6.62
CA ALA A 206 -8.56 -4.98 7.83
C ALA A 206 -7.30 -4.73 8.69
N HIS A 207 -7.34 -5.18 9.95
CA HIS A 207 -6.19 -5.21 10.86
C HIS A 207 -5.59 -3.83 11.20
N MET A 208 -6.39 -2.77 11.21
CA MET A 208 -5.93 -1.42 11.57
C MET A 208 -5.85 -1.23 13.09
N PRO A 209 -4.92 -0.38 13.59
CA PRO A 209 -3.92 0.37 12.83
C PRO A 209 -2.75 -0.53 12.36
N ASN A 210 -2.33 -0.39 11.11
CA ASN A 210 -1.39 -1.30 10.47
C ASN A 210 -0.50 -0.56 9.46
N LEU A 211 0.74 -0.99 9.35
CA LEU A 211 1.64 -0.64 8.25
C LEU A 211 2.04 -1.89 7.48
N ILE A 212 2.19 -1.72 6.16
CA ILE A 212 2.59 -2.79 5.26
C ILE A 212 3.76 -2.30 4.40
N TYR A 213 4.76 -3.16 4.23
CA TYR A 213 5.89 -2.89 3.35
C TYR A 213 6.39 -4.16 2.66
N MET A 214 7.13 -3.98 1.58
CA MET A 214 7.68 -5.09 0.82
C MET A 214 9.16 -4.86 0.51
N THR A 215 10.00 -5.82 0.88
CA THR A 215 11.42 -5.90 0.52
C THR A 215 11.68 -7.10 -0.40
N THR A 216 12.78 -7.08 -1.14
CA THR A 216 13.01 -8.10 -2.18
C THR A 216 14.46 -8.57 -2.21
N PHE A 217 14.65 -9.82 -2.62
CA PHE A 217 15.94 -10.49 -2.66
C PHE A 217 16.04 -11.43 -3.88
N ASN A 218 17.22 -11.66 -4.38
CA ASN A 218 17.43 -12.60 -5.48
C ASN A 218 17.09 -14.05 -5.12
N ASN A 219 17.21 -14.42 -3.84
CA ASN A 219 16.89 -15.74 -3.32
C ASN A 219 16.80 -15.73 -1.79
N GLN A 220 16.40 -16.88 -1.21
CA GLN A 220 16.26 -17.04 0.24
C GLN A 220 17.58 -16.82 1.00
N LYS A 221 18.70 -17.28 0.46
CA LYS A 221 20.00 -17.12 1.12
C LYS A 221 20.39 -15.65 1.25
N GLU A 222 20.24 -14.88 0.17
CA GLU A 222 20.50 -13.42 0.18
C GLU A 222 19.58 -12.72 1.18
N ARG A 223 18.31 -13.08 1.22
CA ARG A 223 17.36 -12.57 2.21
C ARG A 223 17.85 -12.79 3.64
N ASP A 224 18.26 -14.00 3.99
CA ASP A 224 18.70 -14.37 5.34
C ASP A 224 19.99 -13.63 5.74
N GLU A 225 20.92 -13.45 4.82
CA GLU A 225 22.13 -12.65 5.02
C GLU A 225 21.81 -11.17 5.28
N HIS A 226 20.88 -10.58 4.53
CA HIS A 226 20.46 -9.19 4.73
C HIS A 226 19.81 -8.99 6.10
N TRP A 227 18.91 -9.86 6.54
CA TRP A 227 18.27 -9.77 7.86
C TRP A 227 19.25 -10.01 9.00
N LYS A 228 20.25 -10.89 8.83
CA LYS A 228 21.36 -11.06 9.79
C LYS A 228 22.15 -9.76 9.92
N ASN A 229 22.49 -9.13 8.81
CA ASN A 229 23.22 -7.87 8.80
C ASN A 229 22.38 -6.74 9.43
N PHE A 230 21.07 -6.68 9.14
CA PHE A 230 20.15 -5.73 9.77
C PHE A 230 20.13 -5.88 11.30
N GLY A 231 19.97 -7.10 11.82
CA GLY A 231 19.92 -7.34 13.27
C GLY A 231 21.22 -7.00 13.99
N SER A 232 22.37 -7.09 13.30
CA SER A 232 23.68 -6.76 13.87
C SER A 232 24.09 -5.29 13.74
N ASP A 233 23.35 -4.51 12.92
CA ASP A 233 23.69 -3.11 12.61
C ASP A 233 23.56 -2.19 13.82
N SER A 234 24.50 -1.26 13.97
CA SER A 234 24.54 -0.33 15.10
C SER A 234 23.33 0.64 15.13
N THR A 235 22.83 1.04 13.95
CA THR A 235 21.63 1.87 13.86
C THR A 235 20.42 1.12 14.40
N TRP A 236 20.22 -0.14 13.96
CA TRP A 236 19.12 -0.96 14.46
C TRP A 236 19.22 -1.18 15.97
N LYS A 237 20.39 -1.56 16.46
CA LYS A 237 20.63 -1.77 17.91
C LYS A 237 20.31 -0.53 18.73
N ARG A 238 20.54 0.67 18.20
CA ARG A 238 20.23 1.94 18.86
C ARG A 238 18.73 2.22 18.81
N ILE A 239 18.10 2.23 17.62
CA ILE A 239 16.70 2.64 17.48
C ILE A 239 15.72 1.62 18.08
N SER A 240 16.03 0.33 18.04
CA SER A 240 15.15 -0.74 18.55
C SER A 240 14.97 -0.75 20.07
N VAL A 241 15.84 -0.06 20.82
CA VAL A 241 15.75 0.05 22.29
C VAL A 241 15.33 1.43 22.78
N MET A 242 15.05 2.38 21.88
CA MET A 242 14.60 3.71 22.27
C MET A 242 13.20 3.62 22.91
N PRO A 243 12.97 4.24 24.08
CA PRO A 243 11.72 4.11 24.84
C PRO A 243 10.47 4.42 24.03
N GLU A 244 10.52 5.43 23.13
CA GLU A 244 9.41 5.84 22.29
C GLU A 244 9.03 4.80 21.21
N TYR A 245 9.91 3.84 20.92
CA TYR A 245 9.69 2.80 19.89
C TYR A 245 9.40 1.42 20.47
N LEU A 246 9.45 1.26 21.79
CA LEU A 246 9.14 0.01 22.46
C LEU A 246 7.63 -0.28 22.42
N ASN A 247 7.29 -1.58 22.31
CA ASN A 247 5.90 -2.07 22.37
C ASN A 247 4.96 -1.44 21.32
N THR A 248 5.49 -1.08 20.16
CA THR A 248 4.75 -0.40 19.09
C THR A 248 4.09 -1.34 18.08
N VAL A 249 4.35 -2.65 18.18
CA VAL A 249 3.79 -3.71 17.33
C VAL A 249 3.15 -4.77 18.23
N SER A 250 1.88 -5.07 18.01
CA SER A 250 1.12 -6.14 18.70
C SER A 250 1.15 -7.47 17.94
N LYS A 251 1.20 -7.40 16.60
CA LYS A 251 1.27 -8.57 15.73
C LYS A 251 2.13 -8.25 14.50
N SER A 252 2.90 -9.23 14.07
CA SER A 252 3.79 -9.14 12.90
C SER A 252 3.57 -10.37 12.03
N ASP A 253 3.03 -10.16 10.83
CA ASP A 253 2.88 -11.20 9.81
C ASP A 253 3.93 -11.02 8.71
N ILE A 254 4.50 -12.11 8.24
CA ILE A 254 5.52 -12.15 7.19
C ILE A 254 5.05 -13.15 6.13
N PHE A 255 4.95 -12.67 4.89
CA PHE A 255 4.54 -13.47 3.75
C PHE A 255 5.66 -13.49 2.72
N PHE A 256 6.03 -14.69 2.25
CA PHE A 256 6.98 -14.90 1.17
C PHE A 256 6.25 -15.13 -0.13
N LEU A 257 6.58 -14.29 -1.12
CA LEU A 257 5.86 -14.24 -2.39
C LEU A 257 6.84 -14.41 -3.55
N ARG A 258 6.33 -14.96 -4.66
CA ARG A 258 6.99 -14.96 -5.97
C ARG A 258 6.17 -14.22 -7.00
N PRO A 259 6.78 -13.37 -7.83
CA PRO A 259 6.07 -12.73 -8.91
C PRO A 259 5.67 -13.77 -9.95
N THR A 260 4.47 -13.62 -10.53
CA THR A 260 4.06 -14.42 -11.68
C THR A 260 4.89 -14.02 -12.92
N ASP A 261 4.86 -14.84 -13.97
CA ASP A 261 5.53 -14.55 -15.26
C ASP A 261 5.00 -13.26 -15.90
N PHE A 262 3.73 -12.94 -15.67
CA PHE A 262 3.03 -11.78 -16.22
C PHE A 262 2.98 -10.56 -15.28
N SER A 263 3.55 -10.63 -14.08
CA SER A 263 3.74 -9.48 -13.19
C SER A 263 4.70 -8.46 -13.82
N ASP A 264 4.47 -7.17 -13.59
CA ASP A 264 5.39 -6.10 -14.03
C ASP A 264 6.74 -6.13 -13.26
N TYR A 265 6.90 -7.04 -12.28
CA TYR A 265 8.08 -7.20 -11.41
C TYR A 265 8.98 -8.35 -11.81
#